data_0f039ea18a5e1b293b0b20f75502df94
#
_entry.id   0f039ea18a5e1b293b0b20f75502df94
#
_cell.length_a   1.000
_cell.length_b   1.000
_cell.length_c   1.000
_cell.angle_alpha   90.00
_cell.angle_beta   90.00
_cell.angle_gamma   90.00
#
_symmetry.space_group_name_H-M   'P 1'
#
loop_
_entity.id
_entity.type
_entity.pdbx_description
1 polymer ?
#
loop_
_entity_poly.entity_id
_entity_poly.type
_entity_poly.pdbx_seq_one_letter_code
_entity_poly.pdbx_strand_id
1 'polypeptide(L)' 'MMRLWDALNALRSSWIPVAEVRAEAWALGGRHRGEVLDGARAELMAPGITPRRSLLLRAVIRSRKAAAKIQGDGDKQ' A
#
# COMPACT_ATOMS: atom_id res chain seq x y z
N MET A 1 18.09 10.76 -23.97
CA MET A 1 17.68 11.72 -22.96
C MET A 1 16.21 11.53 -22.59
N MET A 2 15.91 11.44 -21.33
CA MET A 2 14.55 11.23 -20.89
C MET A 2 13.79 12.57 -20.97
N ARG A 3 12.65 12.54 -21.63
CA ARG A 3 11.80 13.72 -21.75
C ARG A 3 10.91 13.83 -20.53
N LEU A 4 10.44 15.04 -20.25
CA LEU A 4 9.49 15.28 -19.16
C LEU A 4 8.29 14.33 -19.27
N TRP A 5 7.79 14.13 -20.49
CA TRP A 5 6.67 13.22 -20.74
C TRP A 5 6.97 11.79 -20.30
N ASP A 6 8.18 11.31 -20.61
CA ASP A 6 8.59 9.97 -20.22
C ASP A 6 8.69 9.82 -18.70
N ALA A 7 9.19 10.87 -18.03
CA ALA A 7 9.24 10.90 -16.59
C ALA A 7 7.84 10.84 -15.96
N LEU A 8 6.90 11.60 -16.53
CA LEU A 8 5.51 11.58 -16.06
C LEU A 8 4.86 10.23 -16.27
N ASN A 9 5.11 9.59 -17.42
CA ASN A 9 4.58 8.26 -17.69
C ASN A 9 5.15 7.23 -16.72
N ALA A 10 6.44 7.30 -16.41
CA ALA A 10 7.07 6.41 -15.45
C ALA A 10 6.43 6.56 -14.07
N LEU A 11 6.17 7.79 -13.66
CA LEU A 11 5.50 8.06 -12.39
C LEU A 11 4.08 7.48 -12.36
N ARG A 12 3.35 7.66 -13.46
CA ARG A 12 1.99 7.13 -13.55
C ARG A 12 1.98 5.61 -13.50
N SER A 13 2.92 4.94 -14.17
CA SER A 13 2.96 3.49 -14.20
C SER A 13 3.35 2.88 -12.86
N SER A 14 4.08 3.64 -12.02
CA SER A 14 4.43 3.18 -10.68
C SER A 14 3.39 3.58 -9.62
N TRP A 15 2.41 4.40 -10.00
CA TRP A 15 1.39 4.87 -9.09
C TRP A 15 0.27 3.84 -8.95
N ILE A 16 -0.13 3.58 -7.71
CA ILE A 16 -1.18 2.61 -7.41
C ILE A 16 -2.47 3.37 -7.11
N PRO A 17 -3.56 3.12 -7.86
CA PRO A 17 -4.83 3.79 -7.59
C PRO A 17 -5.37 3.49 -6.19
N VAL A 18 -6.03 4.48 -5.61
CA VAL A 18 -6.61 4.35 -4.27
C VAL A 18 -7.58 3.17 -4.18
N ALA A 19 -8.39 2.96 -5.22
CA ALA A 19 -9.34 1.85 -5.25
C ALA A 19 -8.63 0.51 -5.14
N GLU A 20 -7.49 0.36 -5.81
CA GLU A 20 -6.70 -0.87 -5.74
C GLU A 20 -6.11 -1.08 -4.35
N VAL A 21 -5.64 0.01 -3.72
CA VAL A 21 -5.11 -0.04 -2.35
C VAL A 21 -6.21 -0.46 -1.38
N ARG A 22 -7.40 0.09 -1.51
CA ARG A 22 -8.54 -0.28 -0.66
C ARG A 22 -8.94 -1.74 -0.83
N ALA A 23 -9.01 -2.19 -2.08
CA ALA A 23 -9.37 -3.58 -2.37
C ALA A 23 -8.36 -4.54 -1.77
N GLU A 24 -7.07 -4.22 -1.88
CA GLU A 24 -6.02 -5.06 -1.33
C GLU A 24 -6.05 -5.06 0.20
N ALA A 25 -6.28 -3.89 0.82
CA ALA A 25 -6.39 -3.81 2.27
C ALA A 25 -7.55 -4.68 2.78
N TRP A 26 -8.67 -4.66 2.08
CA TRP A 26 -9.82 -5.47 2.43
C TRP A 26 -9.50 -6.95 2.32
N ALA A 27 -8.84 -7.34 1.22
CA ALA A 27 -8.46 -8.74 1.00
C ALA A 27 -7.45 -9.21 2.05
N LEU A 28 -6.50 -8.36 2.42
CA LEU A 28 -5.53 -8.65 3.48
C LEU A 28 -6.24 -8.89 4.80
N GLY A 29 -7.23 -8.07 5.12
CA GLY A 29 -8.02 -8.25 6.34
C GLY A 29 -8.70 -9.61 6.37
N GLY A 30 -9.24 -10.05 5.24
CA GLY A 30 -9.85 -11.37 5.14
C GLY A 30 -8.87 -12.51 5.30
N ARG A 31 -7.67 -12.37 4.70
CA ARG A 31 -6.64 -13.42 4.78
C ARG A 31 -5.94 -13.48 6.13
N HIS A 32 -5.87 -12.37 6.86
CA HIS A 32 -5.08 -12.26 8.09
C HIS A 32 -5.92 -11.88 9.30
N ARG A 33 -7.18 -12.24 9.29
CA ARG A 33 -8.10 -12.06 10.43
C ARG A 33 -8.17 -10.62 10.93
N GLY A 34 -8.19 -9.66 10.00
CA GLY A 34 -8.26 -8.25 10.32
C GLY A 34 -6.92 -7.58 10.54
N GLU A 35 -5.83 -8.33 10.57
CA GLU A 35 -4.48 -7.79 10.79
C GLU A 35 -3.87 -7.32 9.47
N VAL A 36 -4.36 -6.20 8.96
CA VAL A 36 -3.97 -5.71 7.62
C VAL A 36 -2.49 -5.34 7.58
N LEU A 37 -1.99 -4.58 8.57
CA LEU A 37 -0.58 -4.16 8.58
C LEU A 37 0.37 -5.34 8.71
N ASP A 38 0.09 -6.23 9.65
CA ASP A 38 0.93 -7.41 9.85
C ASP A 38 0.89 -8.31 8.63
N GLY A 39 -0.30 -8.48 8.05
CA GLY A 39 -0.46 -9.27 6.84
C GLY A 39 0.31 -8.69 5.67
N ALA A 40 0.24 -7.36 5.47
CA ALA A 40 0.98 -6.70 4.40
C ALA A 40 2.49 -6.86 4.58
N ARG A 41 2.98 -6.69 5.79
CA ARG A 41 4.41 -6.86 6.08
C ARG A 41 4.87 -8.29 5.85
N ALA A 42 4.08 -9.26 6.28
CA ALA A 42 4.40 -10.67 6.08
C ALA A 42 4.46 -11.00 4.58
N GLU A 43 3.49 -10.53 3.81
CA GLU A 43 3.46 -10.79 2.38
C GLU A 43 4.58 -10.08 1.62
N LEU A 44 5.03 -8.91 2.10
CA LEU A 44 6.18 -8.24 1.52
C LEU A 44 7.46 -9.06 1.62
N MET A 45 7.56 -9.90 2.64
CA MET A 45 8.73 -10.73 2.86
C MET A 45 8.62 -12.09 2.18
N ALA A 46 7.51 -12.35 1.48
CA ALA A 46 7.32 -13.63 0.81
C ALA A 46 8.30 -13.78 -0.36
N PRO A 47 8.91 -14.97 -0.54
CA PRO A 47 9.79 -15.20 -1.67
C PRO A 47 9.01 -15.15 -2.96
N GLY A 48 9.64 -14.59 -4.02
CA GLY A 48 9.02 -14.52 -5.33
C GLY A 48 8.00 -13.42 -5.51
N ILE A 49 7.87 -12.48 -4.53
CA ILE A 49 6.94 -11.35 -4.69
C ILE A 49 7.35 -10.49 -5.88
N THR A 50 6.36 -10.10 -6.69
CA THR A 50 6.59 -9.24 -7.85
C THR A 50 6.82 -7.79 -7.42
N PRO A 51 7.55 -6.99 -8.24
CA PRO A 51 7.73 -5.57 -7.92
C PRO A 51 6.40 -4.81 -7.78
N ARG A 52 5.42 -5.10 -8.63
CA ARG A 52 4.12 -4.43 -8.54
C ARG A 52 3.40 -4.79 -7.25
N ARG A 53 3.43 -6.07 -6.86
CA ARG A 53 2.82 -6.52 -5.62
C ARG A 53 3.47 -5.84 -4.42
N SER A 54 4.79 -5.72 -4.45
CA SER A 54 5.55 -5.03 -3.41
C SER A 54 5.13 -3.57 -3.29
N LEU A 55 4.97 -2.86 -4.42
CA LEU A 55 4.50 -1.48 -4.42
C LEU A 55 3.10 -1.35 -3.82
N LEU A 56 2.21 -2.27 -4.19
CA LEU A 56 0.83 -2.27 -3.68
C LEU A 56 0.81 -2.47 -2.16
N LEU A 57 1.56 -3.45 -1.66
CA LEU A 57 1.60 -3.71 -0.23
C LEU A 57 2.20 -2.55 0.57
N ARG A 58 3.23 -1.90 0.03
CA ARG A 58 3.79 -0.71 0.65
C ARG A 58 2.80 0.44 0.69
N ALA A 59 1.99 0.59 -0.37
CA ALA A 59 0.95 1.61 -0.41
C ALA A 59 -0.12 1.34 0.64
N VAL A 60 -0.50 0.07 0.84
CA VAL A 60 -1.44 -0.32 1.89
C VAL A 60 -0.89 0.05 3.27
N ILE A 61 0.38 -0.26 3.52
CA ILE A 61 1.01 0.05 4.80
C ILE A 61 1.00 1.54 5.07
N ARG A 62 1.38 2.35 4.07
CA ARG A 62 1.36 3.81 4.24
C ARG A 62 -0.04 4.34 4.53
N SER A 63 -1.03 3.83 3.81
CA SER A 63 -2.41 4.25 3.98
C SER A 63 -2.93 3.92 5.38
N ARG A 64 -2.64 2.70 5.87
CA ARG A 64 -3.09 2.28 7.18
C ARG A 64 -2.39 3.02 8.32
N LYS A 65 -1.10 3.29 8.16
CA LYS A 65 -0.35 4.07 9.15
C LYS A 65 -0.87 5.50 9.23
N ALA A 66 -1.17 6.10 8.08
CA ALA A 66 -1.71 7.45 8.04
C ALA A 66 -3.08 7.51 8.74
N ALA A 67 -3.95 6.53 8.48
CA ALA A 67 -5.26 6.47 9.13
C ALA A 67 -5.15 6.28 10.65
N ALA A 68 -4.25 5.39 11.08
CA ALA A 68 -4.03 5.14 12.50
C ALA A 68 -3.48 6.38 13.20
N LYS A 69 -2.58 7.11 12.55
CA LYS A 69 -2.01 8.34 13.11
C LYS A 69 -3.09 9.41 13.30
N ILE A 70 -3.97 9.56 12.32
CA ILE A 70 -5.08 10.53 12.42
C ILE A 70 -6.00 10.16 13.56
N GLN A 71 -6.36 8.87 13.68
CA GLN A 71 -7.22 8.41 14.77
C GLN A 71 -6.55 8.56 16.13
N GLY A 72 -5.26 8.25 16.21
CA GLY A 72 -4.51 8.40 17.44
C GLY A 72 -4.44 9.82 17.90
N ASP A 73 -4.25 10.77 16.99
CA ASP A 73 -4.24 12.19 17.32
C ASP A 73 -5.60 12.64 17.81
N GLY A 74 -6.68 12.14 17.21
CA GLY A 74 -8.03 12.44 17.63
C GLY A 74 -8.34 11.89 19.02
N ASP A 75 -7.87 10.71 19.32
CA ASP A 75 -8.13 10.06 20.61
C ASP A 75 -7.41 10.75 21.77
N LYS A 76 -6.36 11.48 21.50
CA LYS A 76 -5.61 12.18 22.53
C LYS A 76 -6.26 13.47 22.98
N GLN A 77 -7.26 13.92 22.30
CA GLN A 77 -8.01 15.11 22.69
C GLN A 77 -9.14 14.78 23.70
#